data_9acffbfafc1755ea0b85ba1eae5e2816
#
_entry.id   9acffbfafc1755ea0b85ba1eae5e2816
#
_cell.length_a   1.000
_cell.length_b   1.000
_cell.length_c   1.000
_cell.angle_alpha   90.00
_cell.angle_beta   90.00
_cell.angle_gamma   90.00
#
_symmetry.space_group_name_H-M   'P 1'
#
loop_
_entity.id
_entity.type
_entity.pdbx_description
1 polymer ?
#
loop_
_entity_poly.entity_id
_entity_poly.type
_entity_poly.pdbx_seq_one_letter_code
_entity_poly.pdbx_strand_id
1 'polypeptide(L)'
;MVSELIGKYIWLVQSLIAAGGGGMTFKELNEKYSRRFGQSYSRRTFNNHRLAVADLFGIDIECDRSTSRYLIPYSGDVLDNDESIGWLVNTFTVNNLLSLGK
;
A
#
# COMPACT_ATOMS: atom_id res chain seq x y z
N MET A 1 2.10 7.01 -17.82
CA MET A 1 3.12 6.60 -16.85
C MET A 1 2.71 7.00 -15.44
N VAL A 2 2.84 6.10 -14.50
CA VAL A 2 2.52 6.39 -13.10
C VAL A 2 3.71 7.11 -12.47
N SER A 3 3.45 8.20 -11.73
CA SER A 3 4.52 8.93 -11.05
C SER A 3 5.15 8.04 -9.97
N GLU A 4 6.39 8.34 -9.62
CA GLU A 4 7.09 7.61 -8.56
C GLU A 4 6.33 7.66 -7.23
N LEU A 5 5.78 8.81 -6.89
CA LEU A 5 5.04 8.98 -5.65
C LEU A 5 3.74 8.17 -5.65
N ILE A 6 2.99 8.20 -6.74
CA ILE A 6 1.78 7.38 -6.87
C ILE A 6 2.12 5.90 -6.82
N GLY A 7 3.23 5.51 -7.41
CA GLY A 7 3.72 4.14 -7.31
C GLY A 7 3.95 3.70 -5.87
N LYS A 8 4.46 4.59 -5.04
CA LYS A 8 4.64 4.31 -3.61
C LYS A 8 3.31 4.16 -2.88
N TYR A 9 2.32 4.98 -3.20
CA TYR A 9 0.98 4.86 -2.63
C TYR A 9 0.35 3.51 -3.00
N ILE A 10 0.44 3.13 -4.26
CA ILE A 10 -0.10 1.85 -4.72
C ILE A 10 0.66 0.69 -4.07
N TRP A 11 1.98 0.79 -3.95
CA TRP A 11 2.77 -0.22 -3.24
C TRP A 11 2.29 -0.40 -1.80
N LEU A 12 2.00 0.70 -1.10
CA LEU A 12 1.53 0.64 0.28
C LEU A 12 0.18 -0.08 0.36
N VAL A 13 -0.75 0.26 -0.51
CA VAL A 13 -2.06 -0.40 -0.59
C VAL A 13 -1.90 -1.89 -0.88
N GLN A 14 -1.11 -2.23 -1.90
CA GLN A 14 -0.87 -3.63 -2.26
C GLN A 14 -0.26 -4.43 -1.11
N SER A 15 0.71 -3.83 -0.42
CA SER A 15 1.39 -4.50 0.69
C SER A 15 0.42 -4.82 1.83
N LEU A 16 -0.46 -3.88 2.17
CA LEU A 16 -1.42 -4.07 3.25
C LEU A 16 -2.56 -5.00 2.85
N ILE A 17 -3.00 -4.95 1.61
CA ILE A 17 -4.00 -5.90 1.10
C ILE A 17 -3.43 -7.33 1.14
N ALA A 18 -2.20 -7.51 0.70
CA ALA A 18 -1.53 -8.80 0.72
C ALA A 18 -1.36 -9.34 2.14
N ALA A 19 -1.17 -8.47 3.12
CA ALA A 19 -1.05 -8.86 4.52
C ALA A 19 -2.40 -9.29 5.12
N GLY A 20 -3.51 -8.91 4.51
CA GLY A 20 -4.85 -9.27 4.95
C GLY A 20 -5.25 -8.61 6.26
N GLY A 21 -6.20 -9.24 6.96
CA GLY A 21 -6.74 -8.71 8.20
C GLY A 21 -5.75 -8.61 9.35
N GLY A 22 -4.64 -9.33 9.27
CA GLY A 22 -3.58 -9.27 10.29
C GLY A 22 -2.71 -8.03 10.18
N GLY A 23 -2.65 -7.43 8.99
CA GLY A 23 -1.88 -6.21 8.76
C GLY A 23 -0.37 -6.39 8.89
N MET A 24 0.33 -5.26 8.99
CA MET A 24 1.79 -5.21 9.14
C MET A 24 2.17 -4.19 10.19
N THR A 25 3.22 -4.49 10.95
CA THR A 25 3.81 -3.49 11.85
C THR A 25 4.56 -2.44 11.02
N PHE A 26 4.79 -1.27 11.63
CA PHE A 26 5.60 -0.25 10.96
C PHE A 26 7.02 -0.77 10.66
N LYS A 27 7.58 -1.57 11.56
CA LYS A 27 8.91 -2.18 11.35
C LYS A 27 8.93 -3.05 10.09
N GLU A 28 7.91 -3.89 9.93
CA GLU A 28 7.77 -4.75 8.74
C GLU A 28 7.61 -3.91 7.48
N LEU A 29 6.78 -2.86 7.55
CA LEU A 29 6.59 -1.93 6.43
C LEU A 29 7.88 -1.22 6.06
N ASN A 30 8.64 -0.75 7.06
CA ASN A 30 9.91 -0.08 6.83
C ASN A 30 10.93 -1.01 6.17
N GLU A 31 11.03 -2.25 6.63
CA GLU A 31 11.93 -3.24 6.04
C GLU A 31 11.57 -3.51 4.58
N LYS A 32 10.28 -3.69 4.30
CA LYS A 32 9.80 -3.95 2.94
C LYS A 32 10.00 -2.75 2.02
N TYR A 33 9.71 -1.55 2.53
CA TYR A 33 9.92 -0.30 1.81
C TYR A 33 11.40 -0.09 1.47
N SER A 34 12.28 -0.33 2.46
CA SER A 34 13.72 -0.17 2.27
C SER A 34 14.25 -1.10 1.19
N ARG A 35 13.77 -2.34 1.15
CA ARG A 35 14.16 -3.29 0.11
C ARG A 35 13.64 -2.89 -1.26
N ARG A 36 12.44 -2.33 -1.31
CA ARG A 36 11.81 -1.96 -2.58
C ARG A 36 12.34 -0.66 -3.16
N PHE A 37 12.60 0.35 -2.31
CA PHE A 37 12.92 1.70 -2.76
C PHE A 37 14.32 2.17 -2.37
N GLY A 38 15.06 1.38 -1.58
CA GLY A 38 16.42 1.72 -1.19
C GLY A 38 16.54 2.81 -0.13
N GLN A 39 15.46 3.14 0.55
CA GLN A 39 15.43 4.21 1.55
C GLN A 39 14.65 3.76 2.78
N SER A 40 14.99 4.34 3.93
CA SER A 40 14.20 4.12 5.14
C SER A 40 12.83 4.79 5.02
N TYR A 41 11.81 4.13 5.57
CA TYR A 41 10.47 4.69 5.63
C TYR A 41 10.32 5.43 6.95
N SER A 42 10.35 6.76 6.92
CA SER A 42 10.14 7.53 8.14
C SER A 42 8.65 7.50 8.52
N ARG A 43 8.37 7.63 9.81
CA ARG A 43 6.97 7.69 10.27
C ARG A 43 6.23 8.87 9.66
N ARG A 44 6.89 10.00 9.51
CA ARG A 44 6.30 11.18 8.88
C ARG A 44 5.90 10.89 7.44
N THR A 45 6.80 10.32 6.65
CA THR A 45 6.52 9.97 5.27
C THR A 45 5.41 8.92 5.17
N PHE A 46 5.47 7.91 6.03
CA PHE A 46 4.43 6.89 6.09
C PHE A 46 3.05 7.50 6.38
N ASN A 47 2.97 8.37 7.40
CA ASN A 47 1.70 9.03 7.73
C ASN A 47 1.21 9.93 6.59
N ASN A 48 2.10 10.63 5.91
CA ASN A 48 1.74 11.40 4.72
C ASN A 48 1.17 10.50 3.62
N HIS A 49 1.77 9.33 3.42
CA HIS A 49 1.26 8.37 2.44
C HIS A 49 -0.11 7.81 2.85
N ARG A 50 -0.34 7.55 4.13
CA ARG A 50 -1.65 7.13 4.64
C ARG A 50 -2.73 8.16 4.31
N LEU A 51 -2.44 9.42 4.57
CA LEU A 51 -3.38 10.51 4.30
C LEU A 51 -3.65 10.65 2.81
N ALA A 52 -2.60 10.54 1.98
CA ALA A 52 -2.74 10.62 0.54
C ALA A 52 -3.56 9.45 -0.02
N VAL A 53 -3.35 8.25 0.49
CA VAL A 53 -4.12 7.06 0.09
C VAL A 53 -5.60 7.23 0.44
N ALA A 54 -5.90 7.76 1.62
CA ALA A 54 -7.28 8.05 2.01
C ALA A 54 -7.92 9.09 1.09
N ASP A 55 -7.17 10.14 0.78
CA ASP A 55 -7.66 11.25 -0.03
C ASP A 55 -7.84 10.88 -1.50
N LEU A 56 -6.86 10.17 -2.06
CA LEU A 56 -6.85 9.84 -3.49
C LEU A 56 -7.68 8.61 -3.84
N PHE A 57 -7.69 7.61 -2.97
CA PHE A 57 -8.31 6.31 -3.26
C PHE A 57 -9.51 6.00 -2.37
N GLY A 58 -9.75 6.82 -1.35
CA GLY A 58 -10.81 6.53 -0.39
C GLY A 58 -10.55 5.30 0.47
N ILE A 59 -9.30 4.93 0.64
CA ILE A 59 -8.90 3.75 1.41
C ILE A 59 -8.34 4.19 2.76
N ASP A 60 -8.95 3.75 3.84
CA ASP A 60 -8.47 4.04 5.19
C ASP A 60 -7.51 2.94 5.64
N ILE A 61 -6.32 3.37 6.04
CA ILE A 61 -5.33 2.49 6.68
C ILE A 61 -5.45 2.70 8.18
N GLU A 62 -5.89 1.69 8.90
CA GLU A 62 -6.12 1.76 10.34
C GLU A 62 -4.96 1.14 11.09
N CYS A 63 -4.79 1.57 12.34
CA CYS A 63 -3.81 1.00 13.24
C CYS A 63 -4.54 0.24 14.35
N ASP A 64 -4.27 -1.04 14.46
CA ASP A 64 -4.73 -1.83 15.61
C ASP A 64 -3.76 -1.57 16.76
N ARG A 65 -4.21 -0.80 17.74
CA ARG A 65 -3.37 -0.39 18.87
C ARG A 65 -2.93 -1.54 19.76
N SER A 66 -3.72 -2.62 19.80
CA SER A 66 -3.37 -3.77 20.63
C SER A 66 -2.19 -4.55 20.07
N THR A 67 -2.03 -4.57 18.74
CA THR A 67 -0.95 -5.30 18.06
C THR A 67 0.07 -4.37 17.41
N SER A 68 -0.19 -3.07 17.37
CA SER A 68 0.61 -2.06 16.66
C SER A 68 0.75 -2.40 15.17
N ARG A 69 -0.29 -2.99 14.59
CA ARG A 69 -0.31 -3.36 13.18
C ARG A 69 -1.20 -2.41 12.40
N TYR A 70 -0.74 -2.07 11.20
CA TYR A 70 -1.50 -1.28 10.25
C TYR A 70 -2.18 -2.22 9.26
N LEU A 71 -3.44 -1.94 8.95
CA LEU A 71 -4.23 -2.80 8.08
C LEU A 71 -5.25 -1.96 7.32
N ILE A 72 -5.74 -2.53 6.22
CA ILE A 72 -6.87 -1.99 5.48
C ILE A 72 -8.07 -2.86 5.84
N PRO A 73 -9.05 -2.33 6.60
CA PRO A 73 -10.24 -3.09 6.96
C PRO A 73 -10.97 -3.56 5.71
N TYR A 74 -11.45 -4.78 5.73
CA TYR A 74 -12.23 -5.34 4.62
C TYR A 74 -11.46 -5.32 3.30
N SER A 75 -10.15 -5.63 3.34
CA SER A 75 -9.30 -5.55 2.15
C SER A 75 -9.82 -6.39 0.98
N GLY A 76 -10.44 -7.53 1.25
CA GLY A 76 -11.10 -8.33 0.21
C GLY A 76 -12.27 -7.59 -0.42
N ASP A 77 -13.07 -6.93 0.42
CA ASP A 77 -14.23 -6.16 -0.04
C ASP A 77 -13.83 -4.95 -0.88
N VAL A 78 -12.70 -4.32 -0.55
CA VAL A 78 -12.18 -3.19 -1.33
C VAL A 78 -11.94 -3.61 -2.77
N LEU A 79 -11.32 -4.75 -2.99
CA LEU A 79 -11.04 -5.25 -4.33
C LEU A 79 -12.33 -5.71 -5.04
N ASP A 80 -13.25 -6.31 -4.30
CA ASP A 80 -14.48 -6.87 -4.87
C ASP A 80 -15.51 -5.78 -5.17
N ASN A 81 -15.60 -4.75 -4.34
CA ASN A 81 -16.65 -3.74 -4.40
C ASN A 81 -16.23 -2.42 -5.03
N ASP A 82 -14.94 -2.17 -5.16
CA ASP A 82 -14.42 -0.96 -5.80
C ASP A 82 -13.57 -1.34 -7.01
N GLU A 83 -14.20 -1.39 -8.17
CA GLU A 83 -13.56 -1.75 -9.43
C GLU A 83 -12.43 -0.77 -9.78
N SER A 84 -12.58 0.50 -9.43
CA SER A 84 -11.55 1.52 -9.71
C SER A 84 -10.26 1.23 -8.98
N ILE A 85 -10.36 0.87 -7.70
CA ILE A 85 -9.19 0.55 -6.89
C ILE A 85 -8.54 -0.76 -7.36
N GLY A 86 -9.36 -1.79 -7.59
CA GLY A 86 -8.88 -3.06 -8.11
C GLY A 86 -8.15 -2.89 -9.43
N TRP A 87 -8.73 -2.08 -10.32
CA TRP A 87 -8.13 -1.80 -11.63
C TRP A 87 -6.77 -1.10 -11.48
N LEU A 88 -6.68 -0.08 -10.61
CA LEU A 88 -5.42 0.64 -10.37
C LEU A 88 -4.31 -0.29 -9.87
N VAL A 89 -4.63 -1.09 -8.86
CA VAL A 89 -3.68 -2.03 -8.27
C VAL A 89 -3.22 -3.06 -9.30
N ASN A 90 -4.16 -3.62 -10.05
CA ASN A 90 -3.84 -4.61 -11.08
C ASN A 90 -3.01 -4.00 -12.21
N THR A 91 -3.36 -2.80 -12.66
CA THR A 91 -2.62 -2.10 -13.71
C THR A 91 -1.19 -1.83 -13.29
N PHE A 92 -1.00 -1.36 -12.05
CA PHE A 92 0.34 -1.13 -11.51
C PHE A 92 1.14 -2.43 -11.44
N THR A 93 0.52 -3.51 -10.99
CA THR A 93 1.18 -4.82 -10.90
C THR A 93 1.61 -5.32 -12.28
N VAL A 94 0.74 -5.21 -13.27
CA VAL A 94 1.06 -5.60 -14.65
C VAL A 94 2.22 -4.77 -15.19
N ASN A 95 2.19 -3.46 -14.98
CA ASN A 95 3.27 -2.58 -15.42
C ASN A 95 4.61 -2.93 -14.76
N ASN A 96 4.59 -3.27 -13.48
CA ASN A 96 5.79 -3.71 -12.78
C ASN A 96 6.34 -5.01 -13.35
N LEU A 97 5.48 -5.97 -13.64
CA LEU A 97 5.89 -7.24 -14.26
C LEU A 97 6.50 -7.02 -15.62
N LEU A 98 5.90 -6.15 -16.43
CA LEU A 98 6.44 -5.82 -17.76
C LEU A 98 7.79 -5.13 -17.64
N SER A 99 7.96 -4.25 -16.66
CA SER A 99 9.23 -3.58 -16.42
C SER A 99 10.33 -4.56 -16.00
N LEU A 100 9.97 -5.54 -15.17
CA LEU A 100 10.91 -6.56 -14.72
C LEU A 100 11.28 -7.54 -15.81
N GLY A 101 10.42 -7.71 -16.79
CA GLY A 101 10.63 -8.64 -17.89
C GLY A 101 11.54 -8.14 -19.00
N LYS A 102 12.03 -6.94 -18.86
CA LYS A 102 12.91 -6.35 -19.88
C LYS A 102 14.37 -6.75 -19.71
#